data_36a858836811ef0bb895925b0895bee3
#
_entry.id   36a858836811ef0bb895925b0895bee3
#
_cell.length_a   1.000
_cell.length_b   1.000
_cell.length_c   1.000
_cell.angle_alpha   90.00
_cell.angle_beta   90.00
_cell.angle_gamma   90.00
#
_symmetry.space_group_name_H-M   'P 1'
#
loop_
_entity.id
_entity.type
_entity.pdbx_description
1 polymer ?
#
loop_
_entity_poly.entity_id
_entity_poly.type
_entity_poly.pdbx_seq_one_letter_code
_entity_poly.pdbx_strand_id
1 'polypeptide(L)'
;DMKSGDAVFMVLIKHITEHIGEFSGNILLSLNPVEENLHTGIIEGIDVIEALREQYHLNYILAINNDYTCPMYSGDSKRYIYTGVGGKVLPCFYIRGKETHVGQCFEGYDPALLASAINEEISYNADYLDNYKGEYSLPPVSLKLKDLKNWYNVQTAKEAFIYFNYFVHN
;
A
#
# COMPACT_ATOMS: atom_id res chain seq x y z
N ASP A 1 -2.12 8.54 -15.25
CA ASP A 1 -2.72 9.10 -14.10
C ASP A 1 -1.74 9.91 -13.33
N MET A 2 -0.68 9.40 -12.79
CA MET A 2 0.34 10.17 -12.08
C MET A 2 0.96 11.28 -12.94
N LYS A 3 1.05 11.11 -14.24
CA LYS A 3 1.52 12.17 -15.16
C LYS A 3 0.69 13.47 -15.10
N SER A 4 -0.58 13.40 -14.71
CA SER A 4 -1.38 14.62 -14.49
C SER A 4 -0.89 15.40 -13.26
N GLY A 5 -0.50 14.71 -12.20
CA GLY A 5 0.13 15.31 -11.03
C GLY A 5 1.49 15.92 -11.33
N ASP A 6 2.33 15.22 -12.09
CA ASP A 6 3.62 15.74 -12.55
C ASP A 6 3.44 17.02 -13.37
N ALA A 7 2.45 17.04 -14.27
CA ALA A 7 2.14 18.24 -15.06
C ALA A 7 1.71 19.43 -14.18
N VAL A 8 0.91 19.17 -13.14
CA VAL A 8 0.52 20.21 -12.16
C VAL A 8 1.75 20.76 -11.44
N PHE A 9 2.64 19.91 -10.97
CA PHE A 9 3.88 20.36 -10.33
C PHE A 9 4.78 21.15 -11.25
N MET A 10 4.91 20.76 -12.52
CA MET A 10 5.68 21.51 -13.50
C MET A 10 5.11 22.91 -13.76
N VAL A 11 3.76 23.02 -13.85
CA VAL A 11 3.09 24.32 -14.01
C VAL A 11 3.30 25.18 -12.76
N LEU A 12 3.18 24.60 -11.57
CA LEU A 12 3.41 25.28 -10.31
C LEU A 12 4.85 25.82 -10.21
N ILE A 13 5.84 24.99 -10.52
CA ILE A 13 7.25 25.39 -10.50
C ILE A 13 7.52 26.52 -11.51
N LYS A 14 6.94 26.41 -12.72
CA LYS A 14 7.04 27.50 -13.71
C LYS A 14 6.48 28.80 -13.16
N HIS A 15 5.28 28.76 -12.57
CA HIS A 15 4.67 29.94 -11.96
C HIS A 15 5.54 30.55 -10.84
N ILE A 16 6.07 29.72 -9.95
CA ILE A 16 6.98 30.17 -8.88
C ILE A 16 8.27 30.76 -9.47
N THR A 17 8.82 30.18 -10.52
CA THR A 17 10.02 30.69 -11.18
C THR A 17 9.78 32.07 -11.81
N GLU A 18 8.61 32.29 -12.39
CA GLU A 18 8.21 33.59 -12.94
C GLU A 18 8.04 34.66 -11.86
N HIS A 19 7.80 34.26 -10.59
CA HIS A 19 7.58 35.11 -9.44
C HIS A 19 8.64 34.87 -8.33
N ILE A 20 9.84 34.48 -8.72
CA ILE A 20 10.87 34.03 -7.77
C ILE A 20 11.22 35.07 -6.69
N GLY A 21 11.09 36.36 -7.00
CA GLY A 21 11.31 37.44 -6.04
C GLY A 21 10.29 37.49 -4.90
N GLU A 22 9.16 36.82 -5.04
CA GLU A 22 8.09 36.75 -4.04
C GLU A 22 8.15 35.45 -3.21
N PHE A 23 9.02 34.49 -3.62
CA PHE A 23 9.13 33.19 -2.99
C PHE A 23 10.37 33.09 -2.08
N SER A 24 10.13 32.84 -0.81
CA SER A 24 11.19 32.67 0.20
C SER A 24 11.46 31.21 0.49
N GLY A 25 12.31 30.56 -0.28
CA GLY A 25 12.64 29.16 -0.06
C GLY A 25 13.22 28.49 -1.30
N ASN A 26 13.36 27.18 -1.21
CA ASN A 26 13.83 26.32 -2.30
C ASN A 26 12.79 25.22 -2.55
N ILE A 27 12.73 24.75 -3.77
CA ILE A 27 11.89 23.63 -4.15
C ILE A 27 12.78 22.55 -4.77
N LEU A 28 12.65 21.34 -4.28
CA LEU A 28 13.18 20.14 -4.87
C LEU A 28 12.04 19.33 -5.49
N LEU A 29 12.06 19.13 -6.79
CA LEU A 29 11.13 18.24 -7.48
C LEU A 29 11.78 16.87 -7.66
N SER A 30 11.14 15.85 -7.12
CA SER A 30 11.52 14.45 -7.34
C SER A 30 10.44 13.73 -8.15
N LEU A 31 10.80 13.16 -9.28
CA LEU A 31 9.92 12.38 -10.16
C LEU A 31 10.37 10.92 -10.12
N ASN A 32 9.49 10.04 -9.63
CA ASN A 32 9.81 8.63 -9.42
C ASN A 32 8.96 7.74 -10.33
N PRO A 33 9.56 6.99 -11.27
CA PRO A 33 8.81 6.25 -12.28
C PRO A 33 8.29 4.87 -11.83
N VAL A 34 8.71 4.37 -10.67
CA VAL A 34 8.49 2.99 -10.21
C VAL A 34 7.87 2.91 -8.80
N GLU A 35 6.98 3.84 -8.49
CA GLU A 35 6.31 3.89 -7.18
C GLU A 35 5.56 2.57 -6.92
N GLU A 36 4.75 2.10 -7.86
CA GLU A 36 3.95 0.87 -7.76
C GLU A 36 4.77 -0.43 -7.73
N ASN A 37 6.07 -0.35 -7.96
CA ASN A 37 6.98 -1.49 -7.95
C ASN A 37 8.02 -1.37 -6.83
N LEU A 38 7.59 -1.64 -5.60
CA LEU A 38 8.42 -1.67 -4.40
C LEU A 38 9.06 -0.31 -4.05
N HIS A 39 8.56 0.80 -4.57
CA HIS A 39 9.06 2.16 -4.32
C HIS A 39 10.56 2.35 -4.60
N THR A 40 11.14 1.57 -5.51
CA THR A 40 12.59 1.55 -5.73
C THR A 40 13.13 2.93 -6.12
N GLY A 41 12.38 3.70 -6.90
CA GLY A 41 12.80 5.04 -7.32
C GLY A 41 13.02 6.00 -6.15
N ILE A 42 12.10 6.04 -5.18
CA ILE A 42 12.26 6.93 -4.02
C ILE A 42 13.28 6.36 -3.02
N ILE A 43 13.31 5.04 -2.83
CA ILE A 43 14.26 4.41 -1.92
C ILE A 43 15.70 4.67 -2.36
N GLU A 44 16.01 4.48 -3.65
CA GLU A 44 17.33 4.78 -4.21
C GLU A 44 17.60 6.29 -4.30
N GLY A 45 16.54 7.11 -4.38
CA GLY A 45 16.65 8.56 -4.42
C GLY A 45 16.96 9.21 -3.07
N ILE A 46 16.75 8.52 -1.94
CA ILE A 46 16.98 9.08 -0.59
C ILE A 46 18.43 9.55 -0.42
N ASP A 47 19.39 8.75 -0.85
CA ASP A 47 20.81 9.10 -0.73
C ASP A 47 21.16 10.38 -1.51
N VAL A 48 20.51 10.57 -2.67
CA VAL A 48 20.68 11.80 -3.47
C VAL A 48 20.05 13.00 -2.77
N ILE A 49 18.86 12.84 -2.19
CA ILE A 49 18.17 13.89 -1.43
C ILE A 49 18.99 14.29 -0.21
N GLU A 50 19.57 13.31 0.48
CA GLU A 50 20.43 13.56 1.63
C GLU A 50 21.75 14.24 1.23
N ALA A 51 22.38 13.82 0.14
CA ALA A 51 23.59 14.48 -0.39
C ALA A 51 23.31 15.94 -0.77
N LEU A 52 22.17 16.24 -1.37
CA LEU A 52 21.75 17.62 -1.67
C LEU A 52 21.53 18.42 -0.38
N ARG A 53 20.93 17.80 0.64
CA ARG A 53 20.75 18.43 1.95
C ARG A 53 22.08 18.87 2.55
N GLU A 54 23.07 18.00 2.53
CA GLU A 54 24.42 18.30 3.05
C GLU A 54 25.14 19.36 2.20
N GLN A 55 25.13 19.16 0.87
CA GLN A 55 25.86 20.05 -0.05
C GLN A 55 25.39 21.50 0.00
N TYR A 56 24.07 21.70 0.10
CA TYR A 56 23.43 23.02 0.05
C TYR A 56 22.94 23.50 1.42
N HIS A 57 23.22 22.77 2.50
CA HIS A 57 22.76 23.06 3.86
C HIS A 57 21.24 23.25 3.94
N LEU A 58 20.49 22.38 3.23
CA LEU A 58 19.03 22.47 3.17
C LEU A 58 18.39 21.99 4.46
N ASN A 59 17.26 22.61 4.80
CA ASN A 59 16.34 22.12 5.82
C ASN A 59 15.00 21.82 5.17
N TYR A 60 14.67 20.55 5.00
CA TYR A 60 13.39 20.15 4.44
C TYR A 60 12.28 20.36 5.47
N ILE A 61 11.35 21.26 5.17
CA ILE A 61 10.26 21.65 6.10
C ILE A 61 8.92 21.08 5.69
N LEU A 62 8.76 20.64 4.44
CA LEU A 62 7.52 20.14 3.89
C LEU A 62 7.80 19.19 2.74
N ALA A 63 7.07 18.10 2.67
CA ALA A 63 6.96 17.24 1.49
C ALA A 63 5.52 17.29 0.99
N ILE A 64 5.36 17.49 -0.31
CA ILE A 64 4.05 17.45 -0.98
C ILE A 64 4.10 16.31 -1.98
N ASN A 65 3.23 15.34 -1.78
CA ASN A 65 3.02 14.25 -2.73
C ASN A 65 1.71 14.46 -3.48
N ASN A 66 1.69 14.14 -4.75
CA ASN A 66 0.46 14.05 -5.51
C ASN A 66 0.20 12.59 -5.88
N ASP A 67 -1.00 12.17 -5.64
CA ASP A 67 -1.47 10.85 -5.98
C ASP A 67 -2.94 10.93 -6.38
N TYR A 68 -3.46 9.84 -6.90
CA TYR A 68 -4.86 9.74 -7.23
C TYR A 68 -5.71 9.80 -5.96
N THR A 69 -6.66 10.70 -5.96
CA THR A 69 -7.68 10.77 -4.90
C THR A 69 -9.04 10.41 -5.47
N CYS A 70 -9.79 9.60 -4.77
CA CYS A 70 -11.13 9.19 -5.16
C CYS A 70 -12.18 9.64 -4.15
N PRO A 71 -13.44 9.71 -4.55
CA PRO A 71 -14.54 9.88 -3.61
C PRO A 71 -14.54 8.78 -2.54
N MET A 72 -14.78 9.15 -1.29
CA MET A 72 -14.81 8.19 -0.19
C MET A 72 -16.10 7.34 -0.18
N TYR A 73 -17.15 7.84 -0.80
CA TYR A 73 -18.44 7.16 -0.93
C TYR A 73 -19.20 7.64 -2.17
N SER A 74 -20.24 6.93 -2.55
CA SER A 74 -21.06 7.27 -3.72
C SER A 74 -21.73 8.65 -3.52
N GLY A 75 -21.54 9.56 -4.48
CA GLY A 75 -22.06 10.92 -4.41
C GLY A 75 -21.19 11.93 -3.63
N ASP A 76 -20.03 11.51 -3.17
CA ASP A 76 -19.06 12.41 -2.54
C ASP A 76 -18.47 13.38 -3.57
N SER A 77 -18.68 14.68 -3.35
CA SER A 77 -18.16 15.77 -4.19
C SER A 77 -16.95 16.48 -3.58
N LYS A 78 -16.49 16.03 -2.43
CA LYS A 78 -15.38 16.64 -1.72
C LYS A 78 -14.04 16.33 -2.38
N ARG A 79 -13.08 17.20 -2.18
CA ARG A 79 -11.67 16.97 -2.49
C ARG A 79 -10.89 16.86 -1.20
N TYR A 80 -10.05 15.86 -1.11
CA TYR A 80 -9.32 15.53 0.12
C TYR A 80 -7.86 15.98 -0.01
N ILE A 81 -7.34 16.52 1.08
CA ILE A 81 -5.92 16.78 1.29
C ILE A 81 -5.52 15.96 2.50
N TYR A 82 -4.64 15.00 2.28
CA TYR A 82 -4.11 14.17 3.35
C TYR A 82 -2.92 14.88 4.00
N THR A 83 -2.96 15.00 5.31
CA THR A 83 -1.93 15.72 6.09
C THR A 83 -0.98 14.76 6.81
N GLY A 84 -1.00 13.51 6.47
CA GLY A 84 -0.15 12.46 7.02
C GLY A 84 -0.24 11.20 6.18
N VAL A 85 0.48 10.17 6.59
CA VAL A 85 0.48 8.85 5.97
C VAL A 85 0.13 7.80 7.00
N GLY A 86 -0.72 6.85 6.63
CA GLY A 86 -0.98 5.65 7.42
C GLY A 86 0.12 4.62 7.26
N GLY A 87 0.27 3.77 8.25
CA GLY A 87 1.06 2.56 8.14
C GLY A 87 0.32 1.47 7.37
N LYS A 88 1.08 0.55 6.80
CA LYS A 88 0.56 -0.61 6.09
C LYS A 88 1.31 -1.85 6.54
N VAL A 89 0.58 -2.83 7.00
CA VAL A 89 1.12 -4.14 7.32
C VAL A 89 0.48 -5.21 6.44
N LEU A 90 1.21 -6.28 6.20
CA LEU A 90 0.76 -7.41 5.40
C LEU A 90 0.73 -8.67 6.28
N PRO A 91 -0.32 -8.87 7.10
CA PRO A 91 -0.46 -10.09 7.88
C PRO A 91 -0.49 -11.29 6.94
N CYS A 92 0.42 -12.24 7.18
CA CYS A 92 0.59 -13.44 6.35
C CYS A 92 0.29 -14.68 7.18
N PHE A 93 -0.48 -15.59 6.62
CA PHE A 93 -0.75 -16.91 7.20
C PHE A 93 -0.22 -17.98 6.26
N TYR A 94 0.80 -18.68 6.73
CA TYR A 94 1.25 -19.91 6.11
C TYR A 94 0.68 -21.08 6.89
N ILE A 95 -0.06 -21.95 6.19
CA ILE A 95 -0.82 -23.02 6.80
C ILE A 95 -0.31 -24.34 6.23
N ARG A 96 0.08 -25.24 7.13
CA ARG A 96 0.50 -26.58 6.79
C ARG A 96 -0.56 -27.57 7.24
N GLY A 97 -1.07 -28.35 6.28
CA GLY A 97 -2.07 -29.38 6.48
C GLY A 97 -1.50 -30.79 6.37
N LYS A 98 -2.37 -31.72 6.19
CA LYS A 98 -2.06 -33.12 5.90
C LYS A 98 -2.68 -33.50 4.56
N GLU A 99 -1.84 -33.66 3.56
CA GLU A 99 -2.22 -34.07 2.21
C GLU A 99 -2.88 -35.45 2.24
N THR A 100 -3.95 -35.62 1.45
CA THR A 100 -4.63 -36.89 1.28
C THR A 100 -5.30 -36.96 -0.09
N HIS A 101 -5.52 -38.17 -0.57
CA HIS A 101 -6.32 -38.40 -1.78
C HIS A 101 -7.76 -37.93 -1.55
N VAL A 102 -8.37 -37.27 -2.55
CA VAL A 102 -9.74 -36.73 -2.42
C VAL A 102 -10.79 -37.77 -2.07
N GLY A 103 -10.60 -39.03 -2.44
CA GLY A 103 -11.44 -40.17 -2.04
C GLY A 103 -11.29 -40.56 -0.58
N GLN A 104 -10.34 -40.00 0.15
CA GLN A 104 -10.05 -40.25 1.56
C GLN A 104 -9.95 -38.93 2.33
N CYS A 105 -10.77 -37.94 1.96
CA CYS A 105 -10.67 -36.57 2.46
C CYS A 105 -10.72 -36.45 3.99
N PHE A 106 -11.37 -37.38 4.69
CA PHE A 106 -11.42 -37.39 6.15
C PHE A 106 -10.14 -37.88 6.83
N GLU A 107 -9.20 -38.47 6.07
CA GLU A 107 -7.92 -38.93 6.60
C GLU A 107 -6.84 -37.83 6.58
N GLY A 108 -7.15 -36.70 5.94
CA GLY A 108 -6.28 -35.55 5.82
C GLY A 108 -6.80 -34.33 6.52
N TYR A 109 -6.10 -33.23 6.28
CA TYR A 109 -6.50 -31.90 6.69
C TYR A 109 -6.11 -30.89 5.59
N ASP A 110 -7.12 -30.36 4.93
CA ASP A 110 -6.89 -29.43 3.81
C ASP A 110 -6.62 -28.01 4.37
N PRO A 111 -5.39 -27.50 4.17
CA PRO A 111 -5.05 -26.15 4.63
C PRO A 111 -5.76 -25.04 3.84
N ALA A 112 -6.25 -25.32 2.63
CA ALA A 112 -7.02 -24.37 1.84
C ALA A 112 -8.38 -24.07 2.49
N LEU A 113 -8.97 -25.06 3.17
CA LEU A 113 -10.21 -24.87 3.92
C LEU A 113 -10.00 -23.89 5.09
N LEU A 114 -8.91 -24.04 5.84
CA LEU A 114 -8.58 -23.09 6.91
C LEU A 114 -8.24 -21.70 6.37
N ALA A 115 -7.49 -21.62 5.26
CA ALA A 115 -7.21 -20.34 4.61
C ALA A 115 -8.49 -19.62 4.18
N SER A 116 -9.48 -20.38 3.69
CA SER A 116 -10.81 -19.83 3.34
C SER A 116 -11.58 -19.32 4.56
N ALA A 117 -11.54 -20.05 5.67
CA ALA A 117 -12.17 -19.62 6.93
C ALA A 117 -11.48 -18.35 7.48
N ILE A 118 -10.16 -18.26 7.45
CA ILE A 118 -9.40 -17.05 7.81
C ILE A 118 -9.78 -15.87 6.90
N ASN A 119 -9.95 -16.13 5.60
CA ASN A 119 -10.38 -15.10 4.67
C ASN A 119 -11.78 -14.58 4.96
N GLU A 120 -12.72 -15.47 5.26
CA GLU A 120 -14.10 -15.11 5.62
C GLU A 120 -14.15 -14.30 6.91
N GLU A 121 -13.36 -14.67 7.91
CA GLU A 121 -13.31 -13.98 9.20
C GLU A 121 -12.71 -12.58 9.11
N ILE A 122 -11.63 -12.40 8.31
CA ILE A 122 -10.84 -11.18 8.34
C ILE A 122 -11.25 -10.19 7.25
N SER A 123 -11.57 -10.66 6.02
CA SER A 123 -11.83 -9.77 4.89
C SER A 123 -13.08 -8.93 5.10
N TYR A 124 -12.92 -7.61 4.90
CA TYR A 124 -14.00 -6.61 5.04
C TYR A 124 -14.64 -6.57 6.44
N ASN A 125 -14.02 -7.16 7.44
CA ASN A 125 -14.55 -7.18 8.79
C ASN A 125 -14.24 -5.86 9.50
N ALA A 126 -15.30 -5.14 9.88
CA ALA A 126 -15.21 -3.84 10.52
C ALA A 126 -14.67 -3.90 11.97
N ASP A 127 -14.67 -5.07 12.60
CA ASP A 127 -14.08 -5.24 13.94
C ASP A 127 -12.56 -5.09 13.94
N TYR A 128 -11.93 -5.18 12.77
CA TYR A 128 -10.49 -4.99 12.57
C TYR A 128 -10.10 -3.60 12.06
N LEU A 129 -11.01 -2.63 12.10
CA LEU A 129 -10.67 -1.25 11.78
C LEU A 129 -9.75 -0.67 12.85
N ASP A 130 -8.66 -0.03 12.42
CA ASP A 130 -7.89 0.80 13.34
C ASP A 130 -8.57 2.17 13.50
N ASN A 131 -8.48 2.74 14.68
CA ASN A 131 -9.06 4.03 15.01
C ASN A 131 -8.03 4.94 15.67
N TYR A 132 -7.79 6.08 15.06
CA TYR A 132 -6.98 7.12 15.65
C TYR A 132 -7.73 8.45 15.67
N LYS A 133 -8.02 8.94 16.87
CA LYS A 133 -8.75 10.22 17.10
C LYS A 133 -10.09 10.32 16.37
N GLY A 134 -10.78 9.21 16.20
CA GLY A 134 -12.08 9.16 15.52
C GLY A 134 -12.00 8.96 14.00
N GLU A 135 -10.81 8.88 13.44
CA GLU A 135 -10.59 8.47 12.05
C GLU A 135 -10.38 6.96 12.00
N TYR A 136 -11.21 6.29 11.22
CA TYR A 136 -11.15 4.84 11.04
C TYR A 136 -10.37 4.50 9.77
N SER A 137 -9.54 3.46 9.86
CA SER A 137 -8.91 2.86 8.69
C SER A 137 -9.93 2.15 7.79
N LEU A 138 -9.49 1.72 6.61
CA LEU A 138 -10.25 0.74 5.82
C LEU A 138 -10.13 -0.66 6.45
N PRO A 139 -11.14 -1.52 6.28
CA PRO A 139 -11.06 -2.89 6.77
C PRO A 139 -9.97 -3.68 6.01
N PRO A 140 -9.47 -4.76 6.61
CA PRO A 140 -8.53 -5.64 5.92
C PRO A 140 -9.12 -6.20 4.63
N VAL A 141 -8.28 -6.32 3.61
CA VAL A 141 -8.65 -6.90 2.32
C VAL A 141 -7.66 -7.99 1.94
N SER A 142 -8.16 -9.16 1.59
CA SER A 142 -7.32 -10.25 1.10
C SER A 142 -6.70 -9.89 -0.25
N LEU A 143 -5.37 -9.94 -0.34
CA LEU A 143 -4.63 -9.68 -1.57
C LEU A 143 -4.22 -10.96 -2.30
N LYS A 144 -4.12 -12.06 -1.58
CA LYS A 144 -3.77 -13.36 -2.15
C LYS A 144 -4.24 -14.48 -1.25
N LEU A 145 -4.88 -15.47 -1.85
CA LEU A 145 -5.22 -16.74 -1.24
C LEU A 145 -4.93 -17.83 -2.26
N LYS A 146 -4.12 -18.81 -1.91
CA LYS A 146 -3.84 -19.95 -2.79
C LYS A 146 -3.31 -21.16 -2.02
N ASP A 147 -3.48 -22.36 -2.59
CA ASP A 147 -2.65 -23.50 -2.24
C ASP A 147 -1.22 -23.32 -2.82
N LEU A 148 -0.29 -24.10 -2.31
CA LEU A 148 1.11 -24.07 -2.76
C LEU A 148 1.49 -25.31 -3.60
N LYS A 149 0.51 -25.97 -4.21
CA LYS A 149 0.80 -27.04 -5.17
C LYS A 149 1.48 -26.49 -6.42
N ASN A 150 2.47 -27.20 -6.92
CA ASN A 150 3.19 -26.83 -8.14
C ASN A 150 2.46 -27.27 -9.41
N TRP A 151 1.66 -28.34 -9.32
CA TRP A 151 0.90 -28.91 -10.44
C TRP A 151 -0.35 -29.62 -9.94
N TYR A 152 -1.25 -29.92 -10.85
CA TYR A 152 -2.45 -30.68 -10.58
C TYR A 152 -2.13 -32.09 -10.13
N ASN A 153 -2.81 -32.56 -9.11
CA ASN A 153 -2.97 -33.94 -8.71
C ASN A 153 -4.33 -34.13 -8.00
N VAL A 154 -4.74 -35.38 -7.77
CA VAL A 154 -6.01 -35.74 -7.13
C VAL A 154 -5.95 -35.70 -5.59
N GLN A 155 -5.00 -34.98 -5.02
CA GLN A 155 -4.83 -34.87 -3.58
C GLN A 155 -5.25 -33.48 -3.10
N THR A 156 -5.61 -33.36 -1.82
CA THR A 156 -5.73 -32.07 -1.15
C THR A 156 -4.39 -31.38 -1.10
N ALA A 157 -4.37 -30.08 -0.83
CA ALA A 157 -3.13 -29.37 -0.67
C ALA A 157 -2.38 -29.82 0.59
N LYS A 158 -1.06 -29.70 0.56
CA LYS A 158 -0.21 -29.86 1.75
C LYS A 158 -0.04 -28.55 2.49
N GLU A 159 -0.04 -27.45 1.75
CA GLU A 159 0.25 -26.11 2.24
C GLU A 159 -0.63 -25.09 1.54
N ALA A 160 -1.02 -24.04 2.26
CA ALA A 160 -1.74 -22.90 1.73
C ALA A 160 -1.16 -21.60 2.29
N PHE A 161 -1.43 -20.52 1.58
CA PHE A 161 -0.95 -19.21 1.95
C PHE A 161 -2.02 -18.16 1.68
N ILE A 162 -2.22 -17.26 2.64
CA ILE A 162 -3.07 -16.08 2.50
C ILE A 162 -2.38 -14.88 3.14
N TYR A 163 -2.53 -13.69 2.53
CA TYR A 163 -2.15 -12.44 3.17
C TYR A 163 -3.12 -11.33 2.84
N PHE A 164 -3.12 -10.34 3.73
CA PHE A 164 -4.05 -9.22 3.70
C PHE A 164 -3.29 -7.90 3.60
N ASN A 165 -3.96 -6.89 3.05
CA ASN A 165 -3.63 -5.51 3.26
C ASN A 165 -4.32 -5.03 4.54
N TYR A 166 -3.56 -4.48 5.49
CA TYR A 166 -4.07 -3.96 6.74
C TYR A 166 -3.49 -2.58 7.01
N PHE A 167 -4.36 -1.58 7.11
CA PHE A 167 -3.96 -0.22 7.39
C PHE A 167 -3.94 0.05 8.89
N VAL A 168 -2.92 0.77 9.34
CA VAL A 168 -2.75 1.20 10.72
C VAL A 168 -2.35 2.67 10.76
N HIS A 169 -2.79 3.41 11.79
CA HIS A 169 -2.43 4.81 11.97
C HIS A 169 -1.07 5.01 12.64
N ASN A 170 -0.61 4.03 13.43
CA ASN A 170 0.67 4.03 14.16
C ASN A 170 1.35 2.67 14.10
#